data_e2ba37047df607b6581a9227459f4cac
#
_entry.id   e2ba37047df607b6581a9227459f4cac
#
_cell.length_a   1.000
_cell.length_b   1.000
_cell.length_c   1.000
_cell.angle_alpha   90.00
_cell.angle_beta   90.00
_cell.angle_gamma   90.00
#
_symmetry.space_group_name_H-M   'P 1'
#
loop_
_entity.id
_entity.type
_entity.pdbx_description
1 polymer ?
#
loop_
_entity_poly.entity_id
_entity_poly.type
_entity_poly.pdbx_seq_one_letter_code
_entity_poly.pdbx_strand_id
1 'polypeptide(L)'
;MHARHEAFGELTKFFAQYGVEPFLKSTNLLVVLLDKDGKLLSWNPSFDPVQQALPDKQLLKDFLSPSSIALFDELLSSTVRERVRTRGKLRFAHENRRDFAALAIPLPDERVLFVAEPVHATTELKAVTAELQKTKRSLAIKETELRAVIAQADEVAHTDALTFLPNRRQMIGDLQREVIFSDRYGTPLAISMIDIDHFKNINDTHGHPVGDKVLQRLAGELRQHIRHPDTIGRYGGEEFLVILPHSMLKAAIQQAERLCRHVRSLLIKSNEADIALTISIGIAQYKIQREDWQTFLSRADAALYQAKNNGRNQWAVSEE
;
A
#
# COMPACT_ATOMS: atom_id res chain seq x y z
N MET A 1 10.82 55.62 10.49
CA MET A 1 9.61 54.90 10.06
C MET A 1 8.96 55.46 8.78
N HIS A 2 8.96 56.77 8.56
CA HIS A 2 8.33 57.42 7.38
C HIS A 2 9.01 57.04 6.02
N ALA A 3 10.35 57.01 5.95
CA ALA A 3 11.08 56.71 4.74
C ALA A 3 10.85 55.27 4.19
N ARG A 4 10.48 54.30 5.04
CA ARG A 4 10.16 52.91 4.63
C ARG A 4 8.85 52.80 3.87
N HIS A 5 7.89 53.66 4.12
CA HIS A 5 6.58 53.61 3.43
C HIS A 5 6.65 54.22 2.02
N GLU A 6 7.52 55.24 1.81
CA GLU A 6 7.69 55.88 0.51
C GLU A 6 8.47 54.99 -0.48
N ALA A 7 9.53 54.30 -0.04
CA ALA A 7 10.37 53.48 -0.87
C ALA A 7 9.67 52.26 -1.52
N PHE A 8 8.62 51.72 -0.87
CA PHE A 8 7.82 50.61 -1.41
C PHE A 8 6.61 51.12 -2.23
N GLY A 9 6.29 52.39 -2.14
CA GLY A 9 5.05 52.95 -2.70
C GLY A 9 4.92 52.94 -4.21
N GLU A 10 6.01 53.18 -4.96
CA GLU A 10 5.99 53.12 -6.43
C GLU A 10 5.91 51.71 -6.97
N LEU A 11 6.65 50.78 -6.37
CA LEU A 11 6.57 49.37 -6.72
C LEU A 11 5.18 48.79 -6.48
N THR A 12 4.56 49.17 -5.34
CA THR A 12 3.18 48.79 -4.99
C THR A 12 2.17 49.37 -5.96
N LYS A 13 2.28 50.62 -6.35
CA LYS A 13 1.42 51.27 -7.32
C LYS A 13 1.51 50.58 -8.70
N PHE A 14 2.74 50.23 -9.13
CA PHE A 14 2.95 49.54 -10.40
C PHE A 14 2.28 48.17 -10.44
N PHE A 15 2.30 47.43 -9.34
CA PHE A 15 1.75 46.09 -9.25
C PHE A 15 0.32 46.02 -8.65
N ALA A 16 -0.24 47.10 -8.18
CA ALA A 16 -1.56 47.14 -7.52
C ALA A 16 -2.68 46.55 -8.40
N GLN A 17 -2.63 46.82 -9.71
CA GLN A 17 -3.62 46.31 -10.67
C GLN A 17 -3.54 44.78 -10.87
N TYR A 18 -2.45 44.10 -10.43
CA TYR A 18 -2.24 42.66 -10.60
C TYR A 18 -2.40 41.89 -9.29
N GLY A 19 -2.71 42.54 -8.17
CA GLY A 19 -2.90 41.88 -6.87
C GLY A 19 -1.65 41.21 -6.26
N VAL A 20 -0.43 41.59 -6.71
CA VAL A 20 0.84 40.92 -6.30
C VAL A 20 1.50 41.55 -5.06
N GLU A 21 0.90 42.55 -4.44
CA GLU A 21 1.45 43.22 -3.26
C GLU A 21 1.73 42.27 -2.08
N PRO A 22 0.86 41.31 -1.71
CA PRO A 22 1.16 40.34 -0.65
C PRO A 22 2.37 39.49 -0.96
N PHE A 23 2.56 39.10 -2.22
CA PHE A 23 3.73 38.33 -2.68
C PHE A 23 5.00 39.16 -2.53
N LEU A 24 5.01 40.42 -2.95
CA LEU A 24 6.17 41.31 -2.82
C LEU A 24 6.59 41.53 -1.36
N LYS A 25 5.63 41.49 -0.41
CA LYS A 25 5.91 41.61 1.02
C LYS A 25 6.45 40.35 1.67
N SER A 26 6.11 39.18 1.15
CA SER A 26 6.45 37.88 1.75
C SER A 26 7.52 37.09 1.02
N THR A 27 7.94 37.53 -0.16
CA THR A 27 8.97 36.83 -0.95
C THR A 27 10.39 37.09 -0.44
N ASN A 28 11.26 36.09 -0.56
CA ASN A 28 12.71 36.23 -0.32
C ASN A 28 13.47 36.77 -1.54
N LEU A 29 12.78 37.08 -2.63
CA LEU A 29 13.38 37.69 -3.80
C LEU A 29 13.70 39.16 -3.51
N LEU A 30 14.86 39.64 -3.96
CA LEU A 30 15.13 41.07 -4.01
C LEU A 30 14.44 41.63 -5.25
N VAL A 31 13.47 42.51 -5.06
CA VAL A 31 12.72 43.14 -6.16
C VAL A 31 12.93 44.64 -6.08
N VAL A 32 13.53 45.21 -7.12
CA VAL A 32 13.93 46.62 -7.16
C VAL A 32 13.47 47.25 -8.46
N LEU A 33 12.88 48.42 -8.39
CA LEU A 33 12.58 49.27 -9.53
C LEU A 33 13.71 50.28 -9.71
N LEU A 34 14.29 50.28 -10.92
CA LEU A 34 15.40 51.15 -11.31
C LEU A 34 14.97 52.14 -12.40
N ASP A 35 15.62 53.28 -12.50
CA ASP A 35 15.66 54.07 -13.72
C ASP A 35 16.65 53.48 -14.75
N LYS A 36 16.76 54.09 -15.92
CA LYS A 36 17.66 53.67 -17.00
C LYS A 36 19.15 53.70 -16.64
N ASP A 37 19.53 54.51 -15.65
CA ASP A 37 20.91 54.69 -15.19
C ASP A 37 21.22 53.76 -14.00
N GLY A 38 20.29 52.94 -13.54
CA GLY A 38 20.42 52.00 -12.41
C GLY A 38 20.21 52.63 -11.04
N LYS A 39 19.56 53.80 -10.97
CA LYS A 39 19.19 54.43 -9.71
C LYS A 39 17.98 53.73 -9.11
N LEU A 40 18.02 53.54 -7.78
CA LEU A 40 16.93 52.94 -7.01
C LEU A 40 15.75 53.90 -6.98
N LEU A 41 14.61 53.49 -7.49
CA LEU A 41 13.32 54.21 -7.43
C LEU A 41 12.43 53.65 -6.34
N SER A 42 12.36 52.32 -6.22
CA SER A 42 11.54 51.63 -5.24
C SER A 42 12.01 50.18 -5.05
N TRP A 43 11.74 49.57 -3.89
CA TRP A 43 12.12 48.18 -3.65
C TRP A 43 11.17 47.51 -2.64
N ASN A 44 11.23 46.17 -2.59
CA ASN A 44 10.45 45.36 -1.65
C ASN A 44 11.21 45.20 -0.30
N PRO A 45 10.53 44.80 0.79
CA PRO A 45 11.14 44.65 2.12
C PRO A 45 12.36 43.72 2.18
N SER A 46 12.48 42.77 1.28
CA SER A 46 13.63 41.86 1.21
C SER A 46 14.94 42.58 0.80
N PHE A 47 14.85 43.75 0.18
CA PHE A 47 16.00 44.57 -0.16
C PHE A 47 16.40 45.55 0.98
N ASP A 48 15.56 45.77 1.98
CA ASP A 48 15.84 46.69 3.10
C ASP A 48 17.17 46.41 3.80
N PRO A 49 17.56 45.18 4.12
CA PRO A 49 18.87 44.88 4.74
C PRO A 49 20.04 45.33 3.88
N VAL A 50 19.93 45.18 2.56
CA VAL A 50 20.97 45.59 1.59
C VAL A 50 21.10 47.09 1.54
N GLN A 51 19.98 47.80 1.46
CA GLN A 51 19.93 49.25 1.41
C GLN A 51 20.42 49.90 2.74
N GLN A 52 20.04 49.35 3.89
CA GLN A 52 20.47 49.85 5.21
C GLN A 52 21.98 49.70 5.44
N ALA A 53 22.66 48.76 4.78
CA ALA A 53 24.09 48.59 4.87
C ALA A 53 24.84 49.80 4.24
N LEU A 54 24.23 50.47 3.25
CA LEU A 54 24.82 51.63 2.54
C LEU A 54 23.75 52.71 2.30
N PRO A 55 23.27 53.43 3.36
CA PRO A 55 22.10 54.27 3.27
C PRO A 55 22.23 55.50 2.34
N ASP A 56 23.46 55.97 2.11
CA ASP A 56 23.75 57.14 1.26
C ASP A 56 23.85 56.76 -0.24
N LYS A 57 23.83 55.49 -0.57
CA LYS A 57 23.95 55.00 -1.96
C LYS A 57 22.58 54.93 -2.66
N GLN A 58 22.57 55.39 -3.92
CA GLN A 58 21.34 55.45 -4.70
C GLN A 58 21.41 54.59 -6.00
N LEU A 59 22.58 54.13 -6.39
CA LEU A 59 22.74 53.26 -7.57
C LEU A 59 22.81 51.80 -7.14
N LEU A 60 22.12 50.90 -7.81
CA LEU A 60 22.13 49.45 -7.46
C LEU A 60 23.54 48.87 -7.54
N LYS A 61 24.37 49.32 -8.49
CA LYS A 61 25.76 48.85 -8.63
C LYS A 61 26.62 49.12 -7.39
N ASP A 62 26.32 50.14 -6.61
CA ASP A 62 27.09 50.47 -5.39
C ASP A 62 26.95 49.40 -4.29
N PHE A 63 25.92 48.58 -4.36
CA PHE A 63 25.65 47.46 -3.44
C PHE A 63 26.26 46.15 -3.93
N LEU A 64 26.80 46.11 -5.15
CA LEU A 64 27.38 44.89 -5.73
C LEU A 64 28.86 44.76 -5.38
N SER A 65 29.36 43.52 -5.40
CA SER A 65 30.79 43.25 -5.32
C SER A 65 31.49 43.83 -6.54
N PRO A 66 32.79 44.22 -6.43
CA PRO A 66 33.54 44.76 -7.56
C PRO A 66 33.54 43.86 -8.80
N SER A 67 33.52 42.53 -8.59
CA SER A 67 33.45 41.53 -9.67
C SER A 67 32.14 41.48 -10.41
N SER A 68 31.07 42.05 -9.85
CA SER A 68 29.72 42.02 -10.43
C SER A 68 29.29 43.32 -11.06
N ILE A 69 30.05 44.41 -10.86
CA ILE A 69 29.67 45.75 -11.38
C ILE A 69 29.69 45.77 -12.92
N ALA A 70 30.75 45.28 -13.55
CA ALA A 70 30.83 45.27 -15.01
C ALA A 70 29.69 44.42 -15.64
N LEU A 71 29.40 43.27 -15.05
CA LEU A 71 28.30 42.41 -15.50
C LEU A 71 26.92 43.06 -15.31
N PHE A 72 26.74 43.81 -14.24
CA PHE A 72 25.51 44.55 -14.01
C PHE A 72 25.33 45.71 -15.02
N ASP A 73 26.39 46.47 -15.29
CA ASP A 73 26.37 47.56 -16.27
C ASP A 73 26.04 47.04 -17.68
N GLU A 74 26.60 45.88 -18.08
CA GLU A 74 26.29 45.20 -19.33
C GLU A 74 24.83 44.74 -19.34
N LEU A 75 24.36 44.11 -18.26
CA LEU A 75 22.99 43.60 -18.11
C LEU A 75 21.97 44.77 -18.19
N LEU A 76 22.23 45.87 -17.51
CA LEU A 76 21.38 47.05 -17.50
C LEU A 76 21.33 47.71 -18.87
N SER A 77 22.51 47.96 -19.47
CA SER A 77 22.61 48.62 -20.79
C SER A 77 21.93 47.81 -21.89
N SER A 78 22.12 46.51 -21.91
CA SER A 78 21.43 45.61 -22.86
C SER A 78 19.91 45.63 -22.64
N THR A 79 19.45 45.59 -21.38
CA THR A 79 18.01 45.63 -21.05
C THR A 79 17.37 46.94 -21.55
N VAL A 80 18.04 48.07 -21.31
CA VAL A 80 17.50 49.38 -21.69
C VAL A 80 17.56 49.61 -23.23
N ARG A 81 18.70 49.31 -23.85
CA ARG A 81 18.95 49.57 -25.27
C ARG A 81 18.16 48.65 -26.17
N GLU A 82 18.15 47.34 -25.87
CA GLU A 82 17.56 46.32 -26.72
C GLU A 82 16.10 46.04 -26.37
N ARG A 83 15.61 46.58 -25.24
CA ARG A 83 14.28 46.36 -24.67
C ARG A 83 13.91 44.87 -24.51
N VAL A 84 14.93 44.06 -24.15
CA VAL A 84 14.78 42.62 -23.86
C VAL A 84 15.08 42.31 -22.41
N ARG A 85 14.51 41.21 -21.92
CA ARG A 85 14.88 40.68 -20.58
C ARG A 85 16.29 40.13 -20.62
N THR A 86 17.13 40.54 -19.67
CA THR A 86 18.47 40.00 -19.52
C THR A 86 18.61 39.22 -18.20
N ARG A 87 19.53 38.28 -18.18
CA ARG A 87 19.82 37.47 -17.01
C ARG A 87 21.30 37.47 -16.71
N GLY A 88 21.63 37.46 -15.43
CA GLY A 88 23.00 37.37 -14.99
C GLY A 88 23.13 36.77 -13.60
N LYS A 89 24.35 36.52 -13.18
CA LYS A 89 24.65 36.06 -11.84
C LYS A 89 25.49 37.15 -11.14
N LEU A 90 24.91 37.75 -10.11
CA LEU A 90 25.49 38.89 -9.40
C LEU A 90 25.74 38.54 -7.95
N ARG A 91 26.70 39.25 -7.33
CA ARG A 91 27.03 39.13 -5.92
C ARG A 91 26.92 40.50 -5.25
N PHE A 92 26.14 40.56 -4.16
CA PHE A 92 26.05 41.76 -3.33
C PHE A 92 27.23 41.85 -2.36
N ALA A 93 27.74 43.05 -2.08
CA ALA A 93 28.95 43.26 -1.30
C ALA A 93 28.77 42.90 0.20
N HIS A 94 27.56 43.11 0.75
CA HIS A 94 27.25 42.98 2.18
C HIS A 94 26.42 41.72 2.53
N GLU A 95 26.00 40.91 1.57
CA GLU A 95 25.23 39.68 1.75
C GLU A 95 26.12 38.44 1.79
N ASN A 96 26.87 38.20 2.87
CA ASN A 96 27.63 36.98 3.15
C ASN A 96 28.26 36.27 1.91
N ARG A 97 28.72 37.08 0.90
CA ARG A 97 29.27 36.60 -0.39
C ARG A 97 28.37 35.63 -1.17
N ARG A 98 27.07 35.70 -0.98
CA ARG A 98 26.11 34.84 -1.72
C ARG A 98 25.98 35.34 -3.16
N ASP A 99 25.85 34.38 -4.08
CA ASP A 99 25.52 34.65 -5.47
C ASP A 99 23.99 34.74 -5.62
N PHE A 100 23.57 35.66 -6.48
CA PHE A 100 22.15 35.83 -6.82
C PHE A 100 21.98 35.63 -8.31
N ALA A 101 20.96 34.85 -8.70
CA ALA A 101 20.47 34.82 -10.06
C ALA A 101 19.61 36.07 -10.29
N ALA A 102 20.09 36.95 -11.16
CA ALA A 102 19.44 38.22 -11.42
C ALA A 102 18.71 38.21 -12.78
N LEU A 103 17.57 38.87 -12.81
CA LEU A 103 16.76 39.12 -13.99
C LEU A 103 16.44 40.61 -14.08
N ALA A 104 16.78 41.27 -15.17
CA ALA A 104 16.36 42.64 -15.48
C ALA A 104 15.29 42.61 -16.58
N ILE A 105 14.19 43.31 -16.34
CA ILE A 105 13.01 43.34 -17.21
C ILE A 105 12.76 44.82 -17.59
N PRO A 106 12.78 45.17 -18.89
CA PRO A 106 12.49 46.53 -19.31
C PRO A 106 11.00 46.85 -19.13
N LEU A 107 10.71 48.04 -18.63
CA LEU A 107 9.36 48.60 -18.50
C LEU A 107 9.12 49.71 -19.53
N PRO A 108 7.84 50.10 -19.79
CA PRO A 108 7.52 51.07 -20.83
C PRO A 108 8.21 52.43 -20.74
N ASP A 109 8.44 52.94 -19.54
CA ASP A 109 8.88 54.33 -19.26
C ASP A 109 10.39 54.39 -18.99
N GLU A 110 11.19 53.64 -19.72
CA GLU A 110 12.64 53.51 -19.54
C GLU A 110 13.09 53.05 -18.12
N ARG A 111 12.14 52.52 -17.36
CA ARG A 111 12.42 51.88 -16.08
C ARG A 111 12.78 50.41 -16.25
N VAL A 112 13.49 49.85 -15.27
CA VAL A 112 13.86 48.45 -15.25
C VAL A 112 13.39 47.81 -13.94
N LEU A 113 12.64 46.71 -14.05
CA LEU A 113 12.35 45.87 -12.90
C LEU A 113 13.49 44.86 -12.74
N PHE A 114 14.21 44.99 -11.64
CA PHE A 114 15.29 44.09 -11.29
C PHE A 114 14.81 43.09 -10.23
N VAL A 115 14.99 41.80 -10.48
CA VAL A 115 14.65 40.73 -9.55
C VAL A 115 15.88 39.85 -9.34
N ALA A 116 16.23 39.59 -8.09
CA ALA A 116 17.36 38.71 -7.78
C ALA A 116 17.00 37.68 -6.72
N GLU A 117 17.37 36.43 -6.99
CA GLU A 117 17.12 35.26 -6.15
C GLU A 117 18.44 34.70 -5.62
N PRO A 118 18.58 34.40 -4.31
CA PRO A 118 19.78 33.75 -3.76
C PRO A 118 19.98 32.35 -4.39
N VAL A 119 21.15 32.11 -4.98
CA VAL A 119 21.44 30.82 -5.64
C VAL A 119 21.43 29.64 -4.68
N HIS A 120 21.72 29.88 -3.41
CA HIS A 120 21.70 28.81 -2.39
C HIS A 120 20.31 28.28 -2.09
N ALA A 121 19.30 29.12 -2.07
CA ALA A 121 17.90 28.66 -1.82
C ALA A 121 17.43 27.66 -2.89
N THR A 122 17.80 27.90 -4.14
CA THR A 122 17.45 26.99 -5.26
C THR A 122 18.22 25.66 -5.17
N THR A 123 19.45 25.68 -4.68
CA THR A 123 20.30 24.48 -4.55
C THR A 123 19.85 23.63 -3.37
N GLU A 124 19.55 24.23 -2.23
CA GLU A 124 19.04 23.54 -1.04
C GLU A 124 17.68 22.90 -1.31
N LEU A 125 16.77 23.63 -1.95
CA LEU A 125 15.44 23.10 -2.31
C LEU A 125 15.56 21.91 -3.28
N LYS A 126 16.46 21.96 -4.27
CA LYS A 126 16.72 20.83 -5.18
C LYS A 126 17.29 19.62 -4.44
N ALA A 127 18.22 19.83 -3.50
CA ALA A 127 18.80 18.76 -2.70
C ALA A 127 17.73 18.09 -1.81
N VAL A 128 16.93 18.86 -1.10
CA VAL A 128 15.82 18.35 -0.27
C VAL A 128 14.77 17.61 -1.11
N THR A 129 14.44 18.15 -2.29
CA THR A 129 13.48 17.49 -3.20
C THR A 129 14.02 16.16 -3.72
N ALA A 130 15.31 16.09 -4.06
CA ALA A 130 15.96 14.85 -4.51
C ALA A 130 16.01 13.80 -3.39
N GLU A 131 16.32 14.21 -2.16
CA GLU A 131 16.32 13.32 -0.99
C GLU A 131 14.91 12.81 -0.65
N LEU A 132 13.91 13.68 -0.72
CA LEU A 132 12.50 13.31 -0.54
C LEU A 132 12.05 12.29 -1.60
N GLN A 133 12.44 12.48 -2.86
CA GLN A 133 12.14 11.52 -3.93
C GLN A 133 12.82 10.17 -3.71
N LYS A 134 14.07 10.18 -3.25
CA LYS A 134 14.81 8.96 -2.91
C LYS A 134 14.14 8.21 -1.76
N THR A 135 13.78 8.91 -0.70
CA THR A 135 13.09 8.34 0.47
C THR A 135 11.74 7.77 0.08
N LYS A 136 10.96 8.49 -0.75
CA LYS A 136 9.66 8.01 -1.27
C LYS A 136 9.79 6.73 -2.08
N ARG A 137 10.81 6.62 -2.93
CA ARG A 137 11.09 5.38 -3.70
C ARG A 137 11.46 4.22 -2.78
N SER A 138 12.34 4.46 -1.80
CA SER A 138 12.74 3.45 -0.81
C SER A 138 11.55 2.96 0.01
N LEU A 139 10.66 3.86 0.41
CA LEU A 139 9.46 3.53 1.16
C LEU A 139 8.51 2.64 0.33
N ALA A 140 8.30 2.97 -0.95
CA ALA A 140 7.46 2.18 -1.85
C ALA A 140 7.99 0.74 -2.06
N ILE A 141 9.32 0.59 -2.16
CA ILE A 141 9.96 -0.74 -2.24
C ILE A 141 9.70 -1.52 -0.97
N LYS A 142 9.98 -0.92 0.21
CA LYS A 142 9.74 -1.58 1.51
C LYS A 142 8.29 -1.94 1.75
N GLU A 143 7.35 -1.11 1.30
CA GLU A 143 5.92 -1.41 1.39
C GLU A 143 5.56 -2.65 0.55
N THR A 144 6.13 -2.77 -0.66
CA THR A 144 5.92 -3.93 -1.52
C THR A 144 6.52 -5.21 -0.91
N GLU A 145 7.73 -5.12 -0.37
CA GLU A 145 8.39 -6.23 0.33
C GLU A 145 7.58 -6.68 1.56
N LEU A 146 7.11 -5.72 2.36
CA LEU A 146 6.30 -6.02 3.54
C LEU A 146 4.97 -6.69 3.16
N ARG A 147 4.30 -6.23 2.11
CA ARG A 147 3.08 -6.86 1.60
C ARG A 147 3.33 -8.30 1.15
N ALA A 148 4.45 -8.56 0.48
CA ALA A 148 4.82 -9.92 0.07
C ALA A 148 5.08 -10.84 1.28
N VAL A 149 5.78 -10.35 2.31
CA VAL A 149 6.03 -11.10 3.55
C VAL A 149 4.72 -11.38 4.31
N ILE A 150 3.82 -10.39 4.39
CA ILE A 150 2.50 -10.57 5.02
C ILE A 150 1.69 -11.61 4.27
N ALA A 151 1.63 -11.54 2.92
CA ALA A 151 0.91 -12.53 2.11
C ALA A 151 1.46 -13.93 2.28
N GLN A 152 2.78 -14.09 2.31
CA GLN A 152 3.43 -15.38 2.56
C GLN A 152 3.16 -15.89 3.98
N ALA A 153 3.22 -15.02 4.99
CA ALA A 153 2.89 -15.38 6.36
C ALA A 153 1.41 -15.78 6.51
N ASP A 154 0.52 -15.13 5.80
CA ASP A 154 -0.92 -15.43 5.79
C ASP A 154 -1.20 -16.78 5.10
N GLU A 155 -0.54 -17.07 3.99
CA GLU A 155 -0.62 -18.37 3.32
C GLU A 155 -0.15 -19.51 4.23
N VAL A 156 1.00 -19.36 4.88
CA VAL A 156 1.52 -20.34 5.86
C VAL A 156 0.60 -20.48 7.07
N ALA A 157 -0.03 -19.37 7.51
CA ALA A 157 -0.93 -19.38 8.65
C ALA A 157 -2.29 -20.07 8.38
N HIS A 158 -2.73 -20.15 7.10
CA HIS A 158 -4.07 -20.59 6.74
C HIS A 158 -4.11 -21.85 5.86
N THR A 159 -2.96 -22.30 5.35
CA THR A 159 -2.85 -23.45 4.44
C THR A 159 -2.10 -24.60 5.12
N ASP A 160 -2.52 -25.83 4.88
CA ASP A 160 -1.78 -27.03 5.29
C ASP A 160 -0.63 -27.31 4.30
N ALA A 161 0.59 -27.37 4.80
CA ALA A 161 1.80 -27.47 3.98
C ALA A 161 1.90 -28.78 3.16
N LEU A 162 1.22 -29.86 3.58
CA LEU A 162 1.24 -31.14 2.92
C LEU A 162 0.19 -31.23 1.79
N THR A 163 -1.03 -30.83 2.09
CA THR A 163 -2.18 -31.02 1.20
C THR A 163 -2.56 -29.79 0.39
N PHE A 164 -2.01 -28.62 0.74
CA PHE A 164 -2.34 -27.32 0.17
C PHE A 164 -3.84 -26.94 0.26
N LEU A 165 -4.56 -27.61 1.15
CA LEU A 165 -5.92 -27.23 1.55
C LEU A 165 -5.89 -26.21 2.70
N PRO A 166 -6.98 -25.47 2.95
CA PRO A 166 -7.16 -24.74 4.20
C PRO A 166 -6.82 -25.63 5.41
N ASN A 167 -6.02 -25.07 6.33
CA ASN A 167 -5.67 -25.78 7.57
C ASN A 167 -6.79 -25.66 8.62
N ARG A 168 -6.61 -26.36 9.74
CA ARG A 168 -7.58 -26.37 10.86
C ARG A 168 -7.97 -24.96 11.30
N ARG A 169 -7.00 -24.05 11.40
CA ARG A 169 -7.25 -22.68 11.88
C ARG A 169 -8.17 -21.94 10.91
N GLN A 170 -7.91 -22.05 9.61
CA GLN A 170 -8.74 -21.45 8.58
C GLN A 170 -10.15 -22.04 8.59
N MET A 171 -10.27 -23.37 8.65
CA MET A 171 -11.57 -24.04 8.66
C MET A 171 -12.41 -23.67 9.86
N ILE A 172 -11.83 -23.52 11.05
CA ILE A 172 -12.56 -23.05 12.23
C ILE A 172 -13.06 -21.61 12.03
N GLY A 173 -12.20 -20.72 11.49
CA GLY A 173 -12.60 -19.34 11.21
C GLY A 173 -13.72 -19.25 10.17
N ASP A 174 -13.69 -20.08 9.14
CA ASP A 174 -14.72 -20.18 8.13
C ASP A 174 -16.04 -20.69 8.72
N LEU A 175 -15.98 -21.76 9.52
CA LEU A 175 -17.14 -22.31 10.21
C LEU A 175 -17.82 -21.28 11.13
N GLN A 176 -17.04 -20.55 11.91
CA GLN A 176 -17.56 -19.49 12.79
C GLN A 176 -18.30 -18.40 11.98
N ARG A 177 -17.74 -17.99 10.84
CA ARG A 177 -18.39 -17.00 9.96
C ARG A 177 -19.70 -17.53 9.39
N GLU A 178 -19.72 -18.77 8.92
CA GLU A 178 -20.91 -19.39 8.36
C GLU A 178 -22.01 -19.59 9.41
N VAL A 179 -21.66 -19.92 10.65
CA VAL A 179 -22.59 -20.02 11.78
C VAL A 179 -23.24 -18.65 12.05
N ILE A 180 -22.43 -17.58 12.15
CA ILE A 180 -22.96 -16.21 12.35
C ILE A 180 -23.88 -15.80 11.19
N PHE A 181 -23.50 -16.15 9.95
CA PHE A 181 -24.32 -15.86 8.77
C PHE A 181 -25.62 -16.63 8.79
N SER A 182 -25.59 -17.94 9.12
CA SER A 182 -26.76 -18.80 9.26
C SER A 182 -27.72 -18.28 10.32
N ASP A 183 -27.21 -17.87 11.49
CA ASP A 183 -28.02 -17.29 12.57
C ASP A 183 -28.70 -15.97 12.17
N ARG A 184 -27.97 -15.14 11.42
CA ARG A 184 -28.49 -13.82 11.01
C ARG A 184 -29.56 -13.91 9.93
N TYR A 185 -29.40 -14.81 8.98
CA TYR A 185 -30.23 -14.86 7.77
C TYR A 185 -31.17 -16.07 7.71
N GLY A 186 -31.12 -16.96 8.70
CA GLY A 186 -31.93 -18.17 8.72
C GLY A 186 -31.57 -19.16 7.61
N THR A 187 -30.34 -19.11 7.08
CA THR A 187 -29.93 -19.98 5.97
C THR A 187 -29.45 -21.33 6.47
N PRO A 188 -29.77 -22.43 5.80
CA PRO A 188 -29.31 -23.75 6.23
C PRO A 188 -27.80 -23.89 6.07
N LEU A 189 -27.17 -24.55 7.04
CA LEU A 189 -25.75 -24.83 7.06
C LEU A 189 -25.52 -26.29 7.46
N ALA A 190 -24.66 -27.02 6.77
CA ALA A 190 -24.24 -28.36 7.15
C ALA A 190 -22.71 -28.48 7.13
N ILE A 191 -22.21 -29.46 7.86
CA ILE A 191 -20.80 -29.86 7.82
C ILE A 191 -20.65 -31.37 7.67
N SER A 192 -19.50 -31.77 7.10
CA SER A 192 -19.09 -33.17 7.04
C SER A 192 -17.66 -33.30 7.58
N MET A 193 -17.47 -34.10 8.61
CA MET A 193 -16.17 -34.53 9.12
C MET A 193 -15.78 -35.82 8.44
N ILE A 194 -14.63 -35.86 7.79
CA ILE A 194 -14.14 -36.99 6.98
C ILE A 194 -12.86 -37.53 7.61
N ASP A 195 -12.71 -38.84 7.63
CA ASP A 195 -11.48 -39.51 8.12
C ASP A 195 -11.13 -40.69 7.21
N ILE A 196 -9.83 -40.91 6.99
CA ILE A 196 -9.33 -42.04 6.18
C ILE A 196 -9.34 -43.32 7.01
N ASP A 197 -10.11 -44.28 6.56
CA ASP A 197 -10.18 -45.59 7.23
C ASP A 197 -8.84 -46.31 7.25
N HIS A 198 -8.43 -46.72 8.44
CA HIS A 198 -7.21 -47.51 8.63
C HIS A 198 -5.91 -46.80 8.16
N PHE A 199 -5.84 -45.48 8.18
CA PHE A 199 -4.67 -44.73 7.71
C PHE A 199 -3.39 -45.10 8.45
N LYS A 200 -3.49 -45.41 9.73
CA LYS A 200 -2.35 -45.91 10.51
C LYS A 200 -1.76 -47.19 9.88
N ASN A 201 -2.59 -48.14 9.41
CA ASN A 201 -2.12 -49.36 8.79
C ASN A 201 -1.39 -49.08 7.48
N ILE A 202 -1.82 -48.05 6.71
CA ILE A 202 -1.10 -47.60 5.50
C ILE A 202 0.31 -47.12 5.89
N ASN A 203 0.42 -46.28 6.92
CA ASN A 203 1.71 -45.81 7.40
C ASN A 203 2.59 -46.93 7.95
N ASP A 204 2.02 -47.83 8.74
CA ASP A 204 2.76 -48.93 9.36
C ASP A 204 3.27 -49.95 8.30
N THR A 205 2.53 -50.13 7.19
CA THR A 205 2.87 -51.06 6.11
C THR A 205 3.82 -50.47 5.05
N HIS A 206 3.59 -49.19 4.67
CA HIS A 206 4.25 -48.57 3.53
C HIS A 206 5.16 -47.39 3.89
N GLY A 207 5.19 -47.01 5.21
CA GLY A 207 5.96 -45.88 5.70
C GLY A 207 5.27 -44.54 5.54
N HIS A 208 5.64 -43.57 6.40
CA HIS A 208 5.08 -42.21 6.38
C HIS A 208 5.16 -41.48 5.03
N PRO A 209 6.25 -41.59 4.24
CA PRO A 209 6.29 -40.91 2.93
C PRO A 209 5.20 -41.37 1.96
N VAL A 210 4.73 -42.61 2.10
CA VAL A 210 3.62 -43.14 1.29
C VAL A 210 2.28 -42.63 1.84
N GLY A 211 2.12 -42.60 3.16
CA GLY A 211 0.97 -41.98 3.79
C GLY A 211 0.81 -40.49 3.41
N ASP A 212 1.89 -39.75 3.34
CA ASP A 212 1.87 -38.35 2.87
C ASP A 212 1.36 -38.22 1.42
N LYS A 213 1.81 -39.13 0.51
CA LYS A 213 1.30 -39.17 -0.85
C LYS A 213 -0.20 -39.51 -0.90
N VAL A 214 -0.65 -40.42 -0.05
CA VAL A 214 -2.07 -40.76 0.10
C VAL A 214 -2.88 -39.54 0.49
N LEU A 215 -2.43 -38.79 1.52
CA LEU A 215 -3.07 -37.56 1.97
C LEU A 215 -3.13 -36.51 0.86
N GLN A 216 -2.03 -36.26 0.15
CA GLN A 216 -1.97 -35.31 -0.97
C GLN A 216 -2.93 -35.68 -2.09
N ARG A 217 -2.93 -36.97 -2.48
CA ARG A 217 -3.79 -37.46 -3.57
C ARG A 217 -5.25 -37.36 -3.17
N LEU A 218 -5.61 -37.83 -1.98
CA LEU A 218 -6.99 -37.74 -1.48
C LEU A 218 -7.46 -36.28 -1.38
N ALA A 219 -6.65 -35.40 -0.85
CA ALA A 219 -6.97 -33.97 -0.77
C ALA A 219 -7.30 -33.38 -2.16
N GLY A 220 -6.49 -33.70 -3.17
CA GLY A 220 -6.74 -33.28 -4.56
C GLY A 220 -8.05 -33.83 -5.12
N GLU A 221 -8.33 -35.11 -4.89
CA GLU A 221 -9.59 -35.74 -5.33
C GLU A 221 -10.81 -35.15 -4.61
N LEU A 222 -10.74 -35.01 -3.30
CA LEU A 222 -11.84 -34.41 -2.54
C LEU A 222 -12.14 -32.98 -3.01
N ARG A 223 -11.09 -32.14 -3.20
CA ARG A 223 -11.24 -30.77 -3.68
C ARG A 223 -11.95 -30.67 -5.03
N GLN A 224 -11.67 -31.58 -5.97
CA GLN A 224 -12.32 -31.60 -7.28
C GLN A 224 -13.82 -31.97 -7.22
N HIS A 225 -14.24 -32.68 -6.16
CA HIS A 225 -15.63 -33.11 -5.97
C HIS A 225 -16.44 -32.22 -5.04
N ILE A 226 -15.83 -31.16 -4.49
CA ILE A 226 -16.49 -30.12 -3.71
C ILE A 226 -16.88 -28.97 -4.62
N ARG A 227 -18.16 -28.59 -4.60
CA ARG A 227 -18.69 -27.48 -5.41
C ARG A 227 -18.43 -26.13 -4.75
N HIS A 228 -18.39 -25.07 -5.51
CA HIS A 228 -18.51 -23.71 -4.96
C HIS A 228 -19.97 -23.44 -4.55
N PRO A 229 -20.30 -22.87 -3.37
CA PRO A 229 -19.40 -22.22 -2.38
C PRO A 229 -18.93 -23.14 -1.24
N ASP A 230 -19.12 -24.46 -1.33
CA ASP A 230 -18.65 -25.38 -0.29
C ASP A 230 -17.12 -25.29 -0.16
N THR A 231 -16.59 -25.43 1.06
CA THR A 231 -15.16 -25.40 1.34
C THR A 231 -14.71 -26.70 1.99
N ILE A 232 -13.45 -27.10 1.73
CA ILE A 232 -12.83 -28.25 2.35
C ILE A 232 -11.44 -27.87 2.87
N GLY A 233 -11.06 -28.39 4.03
CA GLY A 233 -9.73 -28.23 4.62
C GLY A 233 -9.29 -29.43 5.42
N ARG A 234 -7.98 -29.50 5.70
CA ARG A 234 -7.40 -30.52 6.57
C ARG A 234 -7.58 -30.10 8.02
N TYR A 235 -8.36 -30.86 8.76
CA TYR A 235 -8.70 -30.56 10.16
C TYR A 235 -7.74 -31.22 11.16
N GLY A 236 -7.23 -32.39 10.86
CA GLY A 236 -6.32 -33.15 11.69
C GLY A 236 -5.28 -33.93 10.88
N GLY A 237 -4.65 -34.93 11.47
CA GLY A 237 -3.65 -35.77 10.80
C GLY A 237 -4.17 -36.40 9.50
N GLU A 238 -5.27 -37.13 9.60
CA GLU A 238 -5.94 -37.84 8.51
C GLU A 238 -7.39 -37.40 8.32
N GLU A 239 -7.76 -36.28 9.00
CA GLU A 239 -9.12 -35.76 9.07
C GLU A 239 -9.29 -34.52 8.17
N PHE A 240 -10.43 -34.45 7.48
CA PHE A 240 -10.83 -33.32 6.65
C PHE A 240 -12.21 -32.81 7.08
N LEU A 241 -12.39 -31.50 7.06
CA LEU A 241 -13.67 -30.85 7.33
C LEU A 241 -14.20 -30.22 6.05
N VAL A 242 -15.48 -30.48 5.74
CA VAL A 242 -16.22 -29.82 4.66
C VAL A 242 -17.30 -28.94 5.30
N ILE A 243 -17.39 -27.71 4.87
CA ILE A 243 -18.43 -26.74 5.24
C ILE A 243 -19.33 -26.54 4.02
N LEU A 244 -20.63 -26.70 4.20
CA LEU A 244 -21.64 -26.65 3.16
C LEU A 244 -22.64 -25.50 3.43
N PRO A 245 -22.31 -24.26 3.05
CA PRO A 245 -23.22 -23.14 3.17
C PRO A 245 -24.50 -23.36 2.34
N HIS A 246 -25.59 -22.79 2.78
CA HIS A 246 -26.92 -22.88 2.11
C HIS A 246 -27.35 -24.32 1.76
N SER A 247 -26.94 -25.28 2.59
CA SER A 247 -27.20 -26.70 2.34
C SER A 247 -27.99 -27.34 3.44
N MET A 248 -29.11 -27.95 3.03
CA MET A 248 -29.90 -28.83 3.89
C MET A 248 -29.18 -30.17 4.09
N LEU A 249 -29.52 -30.89 5.15
CA LEU A 249 -29.02 -32.22 5.51
C LEU A 249 -29.01 -33.19 4.31
N LYS A 250 -30.10 -33.22 3.54
CA LYS A 250 -30.21 -34.08 2.34
C LYS A 250 -29.09 -33.83 1.32
N ALA A 251 -28.71 -32.57 1.11
CA ALA A 251 -27.62 -32.24 0.17
C ALA A 251 -26.24 -32.70 0.68
N ALA A 252 -26.02 -32.56 2.00
CA ALA A 252 -24.78 -33.03 2.65
C ALA A 252 -24.68 -34.57 2.59
N ILE A 253 -25.77 -35.29 2.80
CA ILE A 253 -25.86 -36.76 2.65
C ILE A 253 -25.49 -37.17 1.21
N GLN A 254 -26.11 -36.56 0.21
CA GLN A 254 -25.83 -36.85 -1.20
C GLN A 254 -24.35 -36.58 -1.57
N GLN A 255 -23.77 -35.53 -1.01
CA GLN A 255 -22.35 -35.25 -1.21
C GLN A 255 -21.46 -36.32 -0.57
N ALA A 256 -21.73 -36.66 0.70
CA ALA A 256 -21.00 -37.70 1.43
C ALA A 256 -21.07 -39.07 0.71
N GLU A 257 -22.24 -39.46 0.23
CA GLU A 257 -22.40 -40.69 -0.53
C GLU A 257 -21.58 -40.70 -1.81
N ARG A 258 -21.56 -39.59 -2.55
CA ARG A 258 -20.69 -39.46 -3.75
C ARG A 258 -19.22 -39.56 -3.40
N LEU A 259 -18.76 -38.89 -2.33
CA LEU A 259 -17.37 -38.90 -1.88
C LEU A 259 -16.94 -40.32 -1.45
N CYS A 260 -17.73 -41.05 -0.63
CA CYS A 260 -17.43 -42.43 -0.24
C CYS A 260 -17.33 -43.33 -1.46
N ARG A 261 -18.26 -43.22 -2.42
CA ARG A 261 -18.25 -44.03 -3.64
C ARG A 261 -17.03 -43.74 -4.51
N HIS A 262 -16.69 -42.45 -4.69
CA HIS A 262 -15.54 -41.99 -5.47
C HIS A 262 -14.24 -42.50 -4.85
N VAL A 263 -14.02 -42.25 -3.58
CA VAL A 263 -12.78 -42.62 -2.87
C VAL A 263 -12.57 -44.12 -2.87
N ARG A 264 -13.62 -44.93 -2.66
CA ARG A 264 -13.57 -46.38 -2.74
C ARG A 264 -13.10 -46.90 -4.12
N SER A 265 -13.35 -46.14 -5.18
CA SER A 265 -12.93 -46.49 -6.54
C SER A 265 -11.52 -46.02 -6.89
N LEU A 266 -10.88 -45.27 -6.01
CA LEU A 266 -9.52 -44.75 -6.23
C LEU A 266 -8.48 -45.82 -5.96
N LEU A 267 -7.47 -45.89 -6.86
CA LEU A 267 -6.23 -46.60 -6.66
C LEU A 267 -5.09 -45.56 -6.65
N ILE A 268 -4.46 -45.39 -5.50
CA ILE A 268 -3.32 -44.49 -5.38
C ILE A 268 -2.04 -45.28 -5.70
N LYS A 269 -1.41 -44.96 -6.82
CA LYS A 269 -0.18 -45.61 -7.25
C LYS A 269 0.99 -45.20 -6.36
N SER A 270 1.63 -46.20 -5.74
CA SER A 270 2.92 -46.07 -5.07
C SER A 270 3.95 -46.88 -5.86
N ASN A 271 5.25 -46.63 -5.63
CA ASN A 271 6.33 -47.39 -6.31
C ASN A 271 6.31 -48.88 -5.98
N GLU A 272 5.68 -49.30 -4.90
CA GLU A 272 5.69 -50.68 -4.38
C GLU A 272 4.35 -51.40 -4.50
N ALA A 273 3.23 -50.66 -4.52
CA ALA A 273 1.88 -51.24 -4.62
C ALA A 273 0.81 -50.17 -4.95
N ASP A 274 -0.29 -50.62 -5.53
CA ASP A 274 -1.51 -49.80 -5.65
C ASP A 274 -2.28 -49.84 -4.32
N ILE A 275 -2.51 -48.68 -3.73
CA ILE A 275 -3.17 -48.53 -2.42
C ILE A 275 -4.64 -48.20 -2.65
N ALA A 276 -5.51 -49.08 -2.22
CA ALA A 276 -6.95 -48.84 -2.10
C ALA A 276 -7.23 -48.28 -0.71
N LEU A 277 -8.11 -47.26 -0.62
CA LEU A 277 -8.54 -46.68 0.64
C LEU A 277 -10.04 -46.42 0.65
N THR A 278 -10.57 -46.27 1.83
CA THR A 278 -11.95 -45.82 2.05
C THR A 278 -11.96 -44.69 3.06
N ILE A 279 -13.07 -43.98 3.15
CA ILE A 279 -13.31 -42.91 4.11
C ILE A 279 -14.61 -43.15 4.88
N SER A 280 -14.59 -42.72 6.13
CA SER A 280 -15.81 -42.57 6.92
C SER A 280 -16.15 -41.10 7.07
N ILE A 281 -17.45 -40.75 7.06
CA ILE A 281 -17.95 -39.38 7.09
C ILE A 281 -19.02 -39.22 8.17
N GLY A 282 -18.84 -38.23 9.04
CA GLY A 282 -19.86 -37.79 9.99
C GLY A 282 -20.52 -36.49 9.53
N ILE A 283 -21.84 -36.42 9.49
CA ILE A 283 -22.58 -35.27 8.96
C ILE A 283 -23.43 -34.67 10.08
N ALA A 284 -23.44 -33.33 10.18
CA ALA A 284 -24.36 -32.60 11.04
C ALA A 284 -25.03 -31.46 10.26
N GLN A 285 -26.28 -31.16 10.62
CA GLN A 285 -27.02 -29.98 10.21
C GLN A 285 -26.98 -28.96 11.35
N TYR A 286 -26.64 -27.71 11.06
CA TYR A 286 -26.64 -26.65 12.07
C TYR A 286 -28.06 -26.36 12.60
N LYS A 287 -28.16 -26.26 13.92
CA LYS A 287 -29.41 -25.89 14.61
C LYS A 287 -29.41 -24.39 14.86
N ILE A 288 -29.97 -23.63 13.92
CA ILE A 288 -29.96 -22.17 13.89
C ILE A 288 -30.40 -21.59 15.24
N GLN A 289 -29.57 -20.72 15.82
CA GLN A 289 -29.78 -20.05 17.13
C GLN A 289 -30.01 -21.00 18.33
N ARG A 290 -29.65 -22.27 18.20
CA ARG A 290 -29.85 -23.27 19.27
C ARG A 290 -28.57 -23.96 19.72
N GLU A 291 -27.47 -23.77 19.01
CA GLU A 291 -26.18 -24.33 19.35
C GLU A 291 -25.05 -23.40 18.90
N ASP A 292 -23.86 -23.57 19.50
CA ASP A 292 -22.64 -22.90 19.02
C ASP A 292 -21.90 -23.78 18.00
N TRP A 293 -20.86 -23.19 17.38
CA TRP A 293 -20.07 -23.90 16.38
C TRP A 293 -19.30 -25.11 16.96
N GLN A 294 -18.94 -25.08 18.26
CA GLN A 294 -18.26 -26.19 18.93
C GLN A 294 -19.19 -27.39 19.08
N THR A 295 -20.41 -27.16 19.56
CA THR A 295 -21.44 -28.18 19.68
C THR A 295 -21.81 -28.77 18.32
N PHE A 296 -21.95 -27.92 17.31
CA PHE A 296 -22.22 -28.32 15.93
C PHE A 296 -21.13 -29.24 15.39
N LEU A 297 -19.84 -28.85 15.56
CA LEU A 297 -18.69 -29.64 15.14
C LEU A 297 -18.60 -30.97 15.90
N SER A 298 -18.82 -30.95 17.22
CA SER A 298 -18.81 -32.17 18.06
C SER A 298 -19.90 -33.18 17.63
N ARG A 299 -21.05 -32.71 17.17
CA ARG A 299 -22.08 -33.61 16.63
C ARG A 299 -21.63 -34.29 15.33
N ALA A 300 -20.92 -33.57 14.44
CA ALA A 300 -20.37 -34.20 13.24
C ALA A 300 -19.30 -35.23 13.59
N ASP A 301 -18.45 -34.97 14.59
CA ASP A 301 -17.44 -35.89 15.07
C ASP A 301 -18.04 -37.15 15.68
N ALA A 302 -19.11 -37.01 16.53
CA ALA A 302 -19.85 -38.13 17.05
C ALA A 302 -20.48 -39.00 15.93
N ALA A 303 -21.01 -38.37 14.90
CA ALA A 303 -21.53 -39.11 13.73
C ALA A 303 -20.42 -39.82 12.96
N LEU A 304 -19.21 -39.21 12.82
CA LEU A 304 -18.05 -39.88 12.22
C LEU A 304 -17.65 -41.12 13.02
N TYR A 305 -17.65 -41.02 14.35
CA TYR A 305 -17.37 -42.16 15.20
C TYR A 305 -18.39 -43.29 15.02
N GLN A 306 -19.69 -42.96 14.85
CA GLN A 306 -20.73 -43.95 14.51
C GLN A 306 -20.47 -44.61 13.15
N ALA A 307 -20.11 -43.85 12.12
CA ALA A 307 -19.77 -44.40 10.82
C ALA A 307 -18.59 -45.39 10.90
N LYS A 308 -17.54 -45.05 11.68
CA LYS A 308 -16.39 -45.95 11.93
C LYS A 308 -16.80 -47.25 12.66
N ASN A 309 -17.66 -47.16 13.68
CA ASN A 309 -18.11 -48.32 14.45
C ASN A 309 -19.05 -49.24 13.67
N ASN A 310 -19.85 -48.67 12.74
CA ASN A 310 -20.80 -49.41 11.93
C ASN A 310 -20.16 -50.09 10.71
N GLY A 311 -18.82 -50.19 10.68
CA GLY A 311 -18.11 -50.96 9.65
C GLY A 311 -17.30 -50.12 8.67
N ARG A 312 -17.16 -48.78 8.88
CA ARG A 312 -16.40 -47.88 8.03
C ARG A 312 -16.91 -47.76 6.59
N ASN A 313 -16.19 -47.07 5.70
CA ASN A 313 -16.54 -46.89 4.30
C ASN A 313 -17.99 -46.44 4.08
N GLN A 314 -18.45 -45.55 4.88
CA GLN A 314 -19.83 -45.06 4.93
C GLN A 314 -19.92 -43.68 5.58
N TRP A 315 -21.13 -43.14 5.57
CA TRP A 315 -21.44 -41.93 6.29
C TRP A 315 -22.50 -42.21 7.39
N ALA A 316 -22.50 -41.36 8.39
CA ALA A 316 -23.55 -41.31 9.40
C ALA A 316 -23.99 -39.87 9.64
N VAL A 317 -25.21 -39.69 10.13
CA VAL A 317 -25.77 -38.37 10.47
C VAL A 317 -25.87 -38.26 12.00
N SER A 318 -25.50 -37.09 12.52
CA SER A 318 -25.72 -36.81 13.95
C SER A 318 -27.20 -36.91 14.31
N GLU A 319 -27.50 -37.58 15.41
CA GLU A 319 -28.85 -37.56 15.99
C GLU A 319 -29.29 -36.13 16.31
N GLU A 320 -30.62 -35.85 16.23
CA GLU A 320 -31.19 -34.51 16.47
C GLU A 320 -30.97 -33.99 17.89
#